data_bc89ba49ea952286a4b2031ffd76eb9d
#
_entry.id   bc89ba49ea952286a4b2031ffd76eb9d
#
_cell.length_a   1.000
_cell.length_b   1.000
_cell.length_c   1.000
_cell.angle_alpha   90.00
_cell.angle_beta   90.00
_cell.angle_gamma   90.00
#
_symmetry.space_group_name_H-M   'P 1'
#
loop_
_entity.id
_entity.type
_entity.pdbx_description
1 polymer ?
#
loop_
_entity_poly.entity_id
_entity_poly.type
_entity_poly.pdbx_seq_one_letter_code
_entity_poly.pdbx_strand_id
1 'polypeptide(L)'
;DTGLYIVESNDKYGVINKSERQILYAEFDQIGVDKNQYPSVQDGNQYLFYDSIIPVERDEKWGLYNINGEVILPVEYDSIGCIVTSTQTKSANNAVLLEDYEGIIVGKEISESDTNKKYAVYNPLGEQLVGFLLDNIFYRTENGKDIYYLEMNGQQGNLDEVFKANGIKKVNTDVNDSNLNNNININNGISDTNELVRN
;
A
#
# COMPACT_ATOMS: atom_id res chain seq x y z
N ASP A 1 -19.36 -1.47 8.81
CA ASP A 1 -20.24 -0.79 7.83
C ASP A 1 -19.80 0.68 7.76
N THR A 2 -19.08 1.07 6.69
CA THR A 2 -18.60 2.45 6.48
C THR A 2 -19.74 3.45 6.24
N GLY A 3 -20.96 2.95 5.96
CA GLY A 3 -22.09 3.79 5.56
C GLY A 3 -21.92 4.44 4.19
N LEU A 4 -21.02 3.90 3.37
CA LEU A 4 -20.77 4.33 2.00
C LEU A 4 -21.37 3.31 1.03
N TYR A 5 -21.84 3.79 -0.11
CA TYR A 5 -22.43 2.98 -1.17
C TYR A 5 -21.80 3.35 -2.50
N ILE A 6 -21.41 2.32 -3.25
CA ILE A 6 -20.95 2.49 -4.63
C ILE A 6 -22.20 2.70 -5.51
N VAL A 7 -22.13 3.71 -6.36
CA VAL A 7 -23.17 4.03 -7.35
C VAL A 7 -22.58 4.01 -8.74
N GLU A 8 -23.37 3.61 -9.73
CA GLU A 8 -22.98 3.54 -11.13
C GLU A 8 -23.77 4.55 -11.95
N SER A 9 -23.10 5.22 -12.87
CA SER A 9 -23.69 6.10 -13.88
C SER A 9 -22.82 6.12 -15.13
N ASN A 10 -23.40 5.81 -16.30
CA ASN A 10 -22.70 5.78 -17.59
C ASN A 10 -21.42 4.91 -17.57
N ASP A 11 -21.52 3.69 -17.04
CA ASP A 11 -20.44 2.72 -16.91
C ASP A 11 -19.24 3.21 -16.07
N LYS A 12 -19.46 4.22 -15.24
CA LYS A 12 -18.48 4.72 -14.26
C LYS A 12 -19.05 4.64 -12.86
N TYR A 13 -18.17 4.48 -11.89
CA TYR A 13 -18.50 4.30 -10.47
C TYR A 13 -18.16 5.53 -9.64
N GLY A 14 -18.97 5.80 -8.66
CA GLY A 14 -18.81 6.85 -7.66
C GLY A 14 -19.21 6.35 -6.27
N VAL A 15 -19.16 7.23 -5.29
CA VAL A 15 -19.50 6.90 -3.90
C VAL A 15 -20.47 7.93 -3.35
N ILE A 16 -21.51 7.45 -2.67
CA ILE A 16 -22.43 8.26 -1.85
C ILE A 16 -22.43 7.76 -0.41
N ASN A 17 -22.86 8.59 0.52
CA ASN A 17 -23.11 8.18 1.91
C ASN A 17 -24.58 7.81 2.15
N LYS A 18 -24.93 7.39 3.38
CA LYS A 18 -26.30 7.04 3.81
C LYS A 18 -27.33 8.15 3.59
N SER A 19 -26.91 9.40 3.52
CA SER A 19 -27.80 10.55 3.27
C SER A 19 -27.82 10.93 1.78
N GLU A 20 -27.39 10.02 0.89
CA GLU A 20 -27.30 10.22 -0.57
C GLU A 20 -26.39 11.40 -0.97
N ARG A 21 -25.59 11.91 -0.03
CA ARG A 21 -24.60 12.93 -0.35
C ARG A 21 -23.46 12.29 -1.14
N GLN A 22 -23.12 12.91 -2.26
CA GLN A 22 -22.00 12.51 -3.10
C GLN A 22 -20.67 12.72 -2.37
N ILE A 23 -19.87 11.66 -2.32
CA ILE A 23 -18.51 11.65 -1.80
C ILE A 23 -17.51 11.65 -2.96
N LEU A 24 -17.72 10.74 -3.94
CA LEU A 24 -16.95 10.71 -5.19
C LEU A 24 -17.92 10.72 -6.37
N TYR A 25 -17.61 11.50 -7.40
CA TYR A 25 -18.37 11.51 -8.65
C TYR A 25 -18.23 10.17 -9.38
N ALA A 26 -19.23 9.82 -10.20
CA ALA A 26 -19.18 8.63 -11.04
C ALA A 26 -18.25 8.87 -12.24
N GLU A 27 -16.95 8.76 -12.02
CA GLU A 27 -15.90 8.99 -13.02
C GLU A 27 -14.81 7.90 -13.01
N PHE A 28 -14.91 6.93 -12.10
CA PHE A 28 -13.92 5.87 -11.94
C PHE A 28 -14.35 4.58 -12.62
N ASP A 29 -13.38 3.82 -13.13
CA ASP A 29 -13.60 2.50 -13.74
C ASP A 29 -13.81 1.43 -12.69
N GLN A 30 -13.20 1.62 -11.48
CA GLN A 30 -13.38 0.75 -10.33
C GLN A 30 -13.31 1.54 -9.03
N ILE A 31 -14.09 1.11 -8.03
CA ILE A 31 -14.06 1.59 -6.65
C ILE A 31 -13.77 0.41 -5.73
N GLY A 32 -12.76 0.58 -4.86
CA GLY A 32 -12.29 -0.48 -3.98
C GLY A 32 -11.42 -1.51 -4.70
N VAL A 33 -10.96 -2.50 -3.97
CA VAL A 33 -10.18 -3.62 -4.50
C VAL A 33 -10.99 -4.91 -4.41
N ASP A 34 -10.87 -5.77 -5.43
CA ASP A 34 -11.57 -7.06 -5.45
C ASP A 34 -10.95 -7.99 -4.39
N LYS A 35 -11.80 -8.47 -3.47
CA LYS A 35 -11.37 -9.39 -2.41
C LYS A 35 -10.81 -10.72 -2.91
N ASN A 36 -11.21 -11.16 -4.10
CA ASN A 36 -10.70 -12.39 -4.69
C ASN A 36 -9.30 -12.17 -5.26
N GLN A 37 -9.01 -10.96 -5.71
CA GLN A 37 -7.70 -10.55 -6.18
C GLN A 37 -6.78 -10.19 -4.99
N TYR A 38 -7.35 -9.70 -3.89
CA TYR A 38 -6.63 -9.29 -2.69
C TYR A 38 -7.23 -9.97 -1.44
N PRO A 39 -7.02 -11.28 -1.25
CA PRO A 39 -7.67 -12.06 -0.20
C PRO A 39 -7.30 -11.66 1.24
N SER A 40 -6.24 -10.88 1.42
CA SER A 40 -5.91 -10.29 2.74
C SER A 40 -6.89 -9.22 3.19
N VAL A 41 -7.75 -8.73 2.30
CA VAL A 41 -8.78 -7.74 2.63
C VAL A 41 -10.02 -8.46 3.15
N GLN A 42 -10.41 -8.18 4.39
CA GLN A 42 -11.55 -8.82 5.05
C GLN A 42 -12.84 -8.06 4.72
N ASP A 43 -13.81 -8.70 4.13
CA ASP A 43 -15.24 -8.48 4.31
C ASP A 43 -16.07 -9.24 3.27
N GLY A 44 -17.39 -9.38 3.47
CA GLY A 44 -18.30 -10.13 2.60
C GLY A 44 -18.57 -9.51 1.22
N ASN A 45 -18.06 -8.32 0.94
CA ASN A 45 -18.30 -7.58 -0.31
C ASN A 45 -17.23 -7.86 -1.37
N GLN A 46 -17.60 -7.68 -2.62
CA GLN A 46 -16.71 -7.83 -3.76
C GLN A 46 -15.62 -6.73 -3.80
N TYR A 47 -16.00 -5.51 -3.42
CA TYR A 47 -15.13 -4.34 -3.35
C TYR A 47 -15.02 -3.86 -1.92
N LEU A 48 -13.82 -3.53 -1.46
CA LEU A 48 -13.57 -3.18 -0.08
C LEU A 48 -12.89 -1.81 0.03
N PHE A 49 -13.33 -1.09 1.05
CA PHE A 49 -12.68 0.11 1.54
C PHE A 49 -11.81 -0.27 2.74
N TYR A 50 -10.59 0.27 2.79
CA TYR A 50 -9.73 0.10 3.96
C TYR A 50 -10.05 1.17 4.98
N ASP A 51 -10.73 0.80 6.09
CA ASP A 51 -11.13 1.73 7.14
C ASP A 51 -11.73 3.03 6.56
N SER A 52 -10.92 4.08 6.50
CA SER A 52 -11.30 5.39 5.98
C SER A 52 -10.76 5.70 4.57
N ILE A 53 -10.27 4.67 3.84
CA ILE A 53 -9.61 4.82 2.55
C ILE A 53 -10.44 4.16 1.46
N ILE A 54 -10.56 4.85 0.34
CA ILE A 54 -11.28 4.39 -0.86
C ILE A 54 -10.28 4.29 -2.00
N PRO A 55 -9.81 3.06 -2.35
CA PRO A 55 -9.04 2.84 -3.58
C PRO A 55 -9.94 3.09 -4.80
N VAL A 56 -9.41 3.77 -5.79
CA VAL A 56 -10.11 4.05 -7.05
C VAL A 56 -9.20 3.78 -8.23
N GLU A 57 -9.79 3.36 -9.35
CA GLU A 57 -9.11 3.20 -10.63
C GLU A 57 -9.77 4.06 -11.69
N ARG A 58 -8.96 4.70 -12.52
CA ARG A 58 -9.38 5.42 -13.72
C ARG A 58 -8.28 5.35 -14.78
N ASP A 59 -8.65 4.95 -16.00
CA ASP A 59 -7.72 4.81 -17.13
C ASP A 59 -6.51 3.91 -16.78
N GLU A 60 -6.78 2.76 -16.17
CA GLU A 60 -5.77 1.78 -15.71
C GLU A 60 -4.78 2.31 -14.67
N LYS A 61 -5.09 3.44 -14.02
CA LYS A 61 -4.29 4.03 -12.93
C LYS A 61 -5.09 4.07 -11.64
N TRP A 62 -4.39 3.78 -10.57
CA TRP A 62 -4.92 3.71 -9.20
C TRP A 62 -4.59 4.96 -8.40
N GLY A 63 -5.47 5.31 -7.50
CA GLY A 63 -5.31 6.37 -6.51
C GLY A 63 -6.08 6.06 -5.24
N LEU A 64 -5.94 6.90 -4.23
CA LEU A 64 -6.60 6.75 -2.93
C LEU A 64 -7.30 8.04 -2.54
N TYR A 65 -8.53 7.89 -2.05
CA TYR A 65 -9.33 8.95 -1.45
C TYR A 65 -9.71 8.59 -0.02
N ASN A 66 -9.96 9.58 0.81
CA ASN A 66 -10.57 9.35 2.11
C ASN A 66 -12.12 9.33 2.01
N ILE A 67 -12.78 8.95 3.11
CA ILE A 67 -14.25 8.88 3.18
C ILE A 67 -14.95 10.25 3.04
N ASN A 68 -14.23 11.36 3.07
CA ASN A 68 -14.75 12.70 2.81
C ASN A 68 -14.64 13.11 1.34
N GLY A 69 -13.99 12.29 0.50
CA GLY A 69 -13.73 12.57 -0.91
C GLY A 69 -12.46 13.38 -1.17
N GLU A 70 -11.57 13.49 -0.19
CA GLU A 70 -10.30 14.17 -0.34
C GLU A 70 -9.24 13.21 -0.87
N VAL A 71 -8.36 13.67 -1.76
CA VAL A 71 -7.28 12.88 -2.34
C VAL A 71 -6.22 12.58 -1.28
N ILE A 72 -5.94 11.30 -1.04
CA ILE A 72 -4.78 10.82 -0.28
C ILE A 72 -3.60 10.61 -1.21
N LEU A 73 -3.81 9.86 -2.30
CA LEU A 73 -2.85 9.67 -3.38
C LEU A 73 -3.53 9.94 -4.73
N PRO A 74 -2.88 10.69 -5.63
CA PRO A 74 -3.43 10.95 -6.96
C PRO A 74 -3.60 9.67 -7.78
N VAL A 75 -4.51 9.69 -8.77
CA VAL A 75 -4.77 8.55 -9.66
C VAL A 75 -3.68 8.50 -10.73
N GLU A 76 -2.53 7.90 -10.40
CA GLU A 76 -1.36 7.84 -11.29
C GLU A 76 -0.51 6.57 -11.13
N TYR A 77 -0.88 5.68 -10.22
CA TYR A 77 -0.11 4.48 -9.89
C TYR A 77 -0.59 3.27 -10.69
N ASP A 78 0.31 2.34 -11.00
CA ASP A 78 0.02 1.17 -11.83
C ASP A 78 -0.62 0.02 -11.06
N SER A 79 -0.54 0.04 -9.73
CA SER A 79 -1.24 -0.93 -8.87
C SER A 79 -1.37 -0.45 -7.44
N ILE A 80 -2.39 -0.96 -6.77
CA ILE A 80 -2.51 -0.99 -5.31
C ILE A 80 -2.24 -2.43 -4.89
N GLY A 81 -1.22 -2.61 -4.04
CA GLY A 81 -0.76 -3.93 -3.61
C GLY A 81 0.31 -4.55 -4.51
N CYS A 82 0.79 -5.70 -4.08
CA CYS A 82 1.75 -6.53 -4.79
C CYS A 82 1.45 -8.02 -4.56
N ILE A 83 2.11 -8.87 -5.32
CA ILE A 83 2.10 -10.33 -5.09
C ILE A 83 3.15 -10.63 -4.02
N VAL A 84 2.69 -11.12 -2.86
CA VAL A 84 3.57 -11.57 -1.78
C VAL A 84 3.70 -13.09 -1.86
N THR A 85 4.93 -13.57 -1.96
CA THR A 85 5.22 -15.00 -2.10
C THR A 85 5.71 -15.61 -0.80
N SER A 86 5.25 -16.85 -0.51
CA SER A 86 5.88 -17.66 0.54
C SER A 86 7.07 -18.42 -0.04
N THR A 87 8.23 -18.24 0.56
CA THR A 87 9.45 -18.97 0.15
C THR A 87 9.41 -20.44 0.53
N GLN A 88 8.57 -20.82 1.48
CA GLN A 88 8.47 -22.22 1.97
C GLN A 88 7.38 -23.02 1.25
N THR A 89 6.21 -22.43 1.03
CA THR A 89 5.05 -23.11 0.44
C THR A 89 4.93 -22.89 -1.06
N LYS A 90 5.72 -21.97 -1.63
CA LYS A 90 5.60 -21.50 -3.03
C LYS A 90 4.21 -20.98 -3.37
N SER A 91 3.42 -20.64 -2.36
CA SER A 91 2.15 -19.96 -2.52
C SER A 91 2.39 -18.49 -2.78
N ALA A 92 1.48 -17.85 -3.51
CA ALA A 92 1.49 -16.42 -3.74
C ALA A 92 0.11 -15.85 -3.40
N ASN A 93 0.08 -14.75 -2.67
CA ASN A 93 -1.13 -14.03 -2.33
C ASN A 93 -0.95 -12.55 -2.70
N ASN A 94 -2.00 -11.94 -3.22
CA ASN A 94 -2.02 -10.50 -3.38
C ASN A 94 -2.17 -9.84 -2.00
N ALA A 95 -1.33 -8.86 -1.73
CA ALA A 95 -1.38 -8.08 -0.50
C ALA A 95 -1.40 -6.59 -0.83
N VAL A 96 -2.32 -5.87 -0.20
CA VAL A 96 -2.44 -4.41 -0.31
C VAL A 96 -1.88 -3.74 0.93
N LEU A 97 -2.08 -4.35 2.10
CA LEU A 97 -1.69 -3.81 3.39
C LEU A 97 -0.53 -4.57 4.03
N LEU A 98 0.33 -3.81 4.68
CA LEU A 98 1.22 -4.27 5.74
C LEU A 98 0.55 -3.87 7.07
N GLU A 99 -0.32 -4.75 7.60
CA GLU A 99 -1.24 -4.45 8.71
C GLU A 99 -0.55 -3.88 9.94
N ASP A 100 0.57 -4.48 10.37
CA ASP A 100 1.33 -4.04 11.54
C ASP A 100 1.80 -2.56 11.45
N TYR A 101 1.82 -1.99 10.26
CA TYR A 101 2.32 -0.63 10.00
C TYR A 101 1.27 0.28 9.40
N GLU A 102 0.03 -0.21 9.21
CA GLU A 102 -1.01 0.46 8.40
C GLU A 102 -0.46 0.89 7.02
N GLY A 103 0.50 0.12 6.51
CA GLY A 103 1.22 0.45 5.29
C GLY A 103 0.48 -0.03 4.04
N ILE A 104 0.17 0.89 3.14
CA ILE A 104 -0.48 0.60 1.86
C ILE A 104 0.61 0.44 0.80
N ILE A 105 0.62 -0.72 0.13
CA ILE A 105 1.57 -1.02 -0.93
C ILE A 105 1.07 -0.43 -2.24
N VAL A 106 1.93 0.32 -2.92
CA VAL A 106 1.62 0.99 -4.19
C VAL A 106 2.71 0.64 -5.21
N GLY A 107 2.32 0.22 -6.40
CA GLY A 107 3.24 -0.14 -7.48
C GLY A 107 3.29 0.91 -8.59
N LYS A 108 4.50 1.15 -9.15
CA LYS A 108 4.72 2.00 -10.30
C LYS A 108 5.73 1.38 -11.26
N GLU A 109 5.43 1.38 -12.55
CA GLU A 109 6.38 1.00 -13.60
C GLU A 109 7.49 2.06 -13.71
N ILE A 110 8.74 1.59 -13.91
CA ILE A 110 9.90 2.50 -13.90
C ILE A 110 9.99 3.25 -15.23
N SER A 111 9.62 2.59 -16.32
CA SER A 111 9.62 3.18 -17.67
C SER A 111 8.73 2.36 -18.61
N GLU A 112 8.31 2.96 -19.73
CA GLU A 112 7.52 2.28 -20.76
C GLU A 112 8.22 1.07 -21.40
N SER A 113 9.54 0.99 -21.31
CA SER A 113 10.34 -0.13 -21.83
C SER A 113 10.61 -1.22 -20.80
N ASP A 114 10.37 -0.96 -19.52
CA ASP A 114 10.57 -1.91 -18.43
C ASP A 114 9.27 -2.03 -17.62
N THR A 115 8.52 -3.09 -17.88
CA THR A 115 7.26 -3.42 -17.21
C THR A 115 7.47 -3.92 -15.78
N ASN A 116 8.71 -3.99 -15.28
CA ASN A 116 8.97 -4.31 -13.89
C ASN A 116 8.52 -3.15 -13.00
N LYS A 117 7.60 -3.46 -12.11
CA LYS A 117 7.10 -2.49 -11.14
C LYS A 117 8.08 -2.37 -9.98
N LYS A 118 8.27 -1.14 -9.50
CA LYS A 118 8.80 -0.89 -8.15
C LYS A 118 7.63 -0.58 -7.24
N TYR A 119 7.78 -0.97 -5.98
CA TYR A 119 6.76 -0.76 -4.96
C TYR A 119 7.24 0.24 -3.93
N ALA A 120 6.29 1.01 -3.43
CA ALA A 120 6.42 1.93 -2.33
C ALA A 120 5.41 1.57 -1.24
N VAL A 121 5.61 2.09 -0.05
CA VAL A 121 4.66 1.96 1.06
C VAL A 121 4.28 3.35 1.55
N TYR A 122 2.99 3.59 1.64
CA TYR A 122 2.40 4.83 2.15
C TYR A 122 1.55 4.52 3.39
N ASN A 123 1.46 5.47 4.30
CA ASN A 123 0.48 5.38 5.39
C ASN A 123 -0.91 5.90 4.95
N PRO A 124 -1.97 5.71 5.77
CA PRO A 124 -3.31 6.20 5.49
C PRO A 124 -3.46 7.71 5.31
N LEU A 125 -2.46 8.49 5.72
CA LEU A 125 -2.43 9.94 5.55
C LEU A 125 -1.78 10.37 4.23
N GLY A 126 -1.30 9.42 3.41
CA GLY A 126 -0.60 9.69 2.16
C GLY A 126 0.88 10.04 2.34
N GLU A 127 1.44 9.82 3.52
CA GLU A 127 2.87 9.99 3.74
C GLU A 127 3.63 8.76 3.27
N GLN A 128 4.68 8.96 2.48
CA GLN A 128 5.51 7.88 1.96
C GLN A 128 6.44 7.35 3.06
N LEU A 129 6.23 6.10 3.46
CA LEU A 129 7.07 5.40 4.44
C LEU A 129 8.30 4.78 3.78
N VAL A 130 8.12 4.19 2.60
CA VAL A 130 9.18 3.63 1.76
C VAL A 130 8.96 4.11 0.33
N GLY A 131 10.01 4.62 -0.32
CA GLY A 131 9.96 5.06 -1.72
C GLY A 131 9.83 3.89 -2.71
N PHE A 132 9.72 4.21 -4.02
CA PHE A 132 9.67 3.22 -5.10
C PHE A 132 11.01 2.53 -5.29
N LEU A 133 11.45 1.79 -4.29
CA LEU A 133 12.74 1.07 -4.24
C LEU A 133 12.56 -0.45 -4.17
N LEU A 134 11.36 -0.91 -3.76
CA LEU A 134 11.11 -2.33 -3.50
C LEU A 134 10.87 -3.07 -4.81
N ASP A 135 11.63 -4.13 -5.03
CA ASP A 135 11.43 -5.07 -6.15
C ASP A 135 10.35 -6.08 -5.80
N ASN A 136 10.32 -6.51 -4.53
CA ASN A 136 9.40 -7.55 -4.06
C ASN A 136 9.17 -7.48 -2.55
N ILE A 137 8.08 -8.08 -2.11
CA ILE A 137 7.79 -8.37 -0.70
C ILE A 137 7.48 -9.87 -0.62
N PHE A 138 8.11 -10.57 0.30
CA PHE A 138 7.86 -12.00 0.51
C PHE A 138 7.88 -12.33 2.01
N TYR A 139 7.40 -13.52 2.37
CA TYR A 139 7.44 -13.97 3.76
C TYR A 139 8.02 -15.37 3.90
N ARG A 140 8.52 -15.67 5.09
CA ARG A 140 8.96 -16.98 5.54
C ARG A 140 8.26 -17.28 6.85
N THR A 141 7.73 -18.50 6.98
CA THR A 141 7.14 -18.94 8.24
C THR A 141 8.24 -19.49 9.14
N GLU A 142 8.53 -18.81 10.23
CA GLU A 142 9.54 -19.20 11.22
C GLU A 142 8.85 -19.35 12.59
N ASN A 143 8.99 -20.53 13.19
CA ASN A 143 8.33 -20.86 14.47
C ASN A 143 6.81 -20.60 14.48
N GLY A 144 6.14 -20.82 13.34
CA GLY A 144 4.70 -20.64 13.20
C GLY A 144 4.26 -19.17 13.03
N LYS A 145 5.20 -18.26 12.81
CA LYS A 145 4.92 -16.85 12.50
C LYS A 145 5.44 -16.50 11.12
N ASP A 146 4.67 -15.73 10.37
CA ASP A 146 5.11 -15.18 9.09
C ASP A 146 5.97 -13.95 9.32
N ILE A 147 7.22 -14.04 8.86
CA ILE A 147 8.18 -12.93 8.92
C ILE A 147 8.32 -12.38 7.51
N TYR A 148 8.03 -11.10 7.35
CA TYR A 148 8.09 -10.42 6.06
C TYR A 148 9.48 -9.88 5.76
N TYR A 149 9.84 -9.97 4.49
CA TYR A 149 11.09 -9.50 3.93
C TYR A 149 10.82 -8.58 2.75
N LEU A 150 11.67 -7.57 2.61
CA LEU A 150 11.70 -6.67 1.47
C LEU A 150 12.89 -7.02 0.59
N GLU A 151 12.72 -6.93 -0.73
CA GLU A 151 13.79 -7.05 -1.70
C GLU A 151 14.00 -5.71 -2.42
N MET A 152 15.26 -5.25 -2.46
CA MET A 152 15.68 -4.03 -3.15
C MET A 152 16.99 -4.30 -3.88
N ASN A 153 17.02 -4.14 -5.21
CA ASN A 153 18.21 -4.32 -6.03
C ASN A 153 18.92 -5.66 -5.76
N GLY A 154 18.15 -6.74 -5.61
CA GLY A 154 18.64 -8.09 -5.33
C GLY A 154 19.15 -8.30 -3.90
N GLN A 155 19.05 -7.31 -3.02
CA GLN A 155 19.33 -7.46 -1.59
C GLN A 155 18.03 -7.64 -0.81
N GLN A 156 18.08 -8.53 0.17
CA GLN A 156 16.92 -8.84 1.01
C GLN A 156 17.17 -8.35 2.44
N GLY A 157 16.17 -7.72 3.02
CA GLY A 157 16.16 -7.26 4.41
C GLY A 157 14.90 -7.69 5.12
N ASN A 158 14.99 -7.98 6.42
CA ASN A 158 13.83 -8.20 7.26
C ASN A 158 13.02 -6.90 7.34
N LEU A 159 11.70 -6.98 7.10
CA LEU A 159 10.81 -5.82 7.06
C LEU A 159 10.85 -5.03 8.38
N ASP A 160 10.76 -5.73 9.51
CA ASP A 160 10.77 -5.10 10.84
C ASP A 160 12.08 -4.34 11.09
N GLU A 161 13.22 -4.92 10.72
CA GLU A 161 14.54 -4.29 10.88
C GLU A 161 14.68 -3.06 9.99
N VAL A 162 14.26 -3.16 8.72
CA VAL A 162 14.29 -2.05 7.76
C VAL A 162 13.38 -0.92 8.23
N PHE A 163 12.16 -1.22 8.64
CA PHE A 163 11.22 -0.20 9.10
C PHE A 163 11.69 0.46 10.38
N LYS A 164 12.16 -0.30 11.36
CA LYS A 164 12.72 0.22 12.61
C LYS A 164 13.93 1.13 12.34
N ALA A 165 14.82 0.74 11.45
CA ALA A 165 15.98 1.55 11.07
C ALA A 165 15.58 2.87 10.40
N ASN A 166 14.41 2.89 9.73
CA ASN A 166 13.84 4.08 9.10
C ASN A 166 12.86 4.85 10.01
N GLY A 167 12.81 4.51 11.32
CA GLY A 167 11.95 5.20 12.29
C GLY A 167 10.45 4.91 12.13
N ILE A 168 10.08 3.94 11.28
CA ILE A 168 8.70 3.53 11.06
C ILE A 168 8.30 2.59 12.20
N LYS A 169 7.23 2.92 12.91
CA LYS A 169 6.76 2.17 14.09
C LYS A 169 5.58 1.28 13.73
N LYS A 170 5.47 0.12 14.38
CA LYS A 170 4.25 -0.70 14.35
C LYS A 170 3.12 0.05 15.07
N VAL A 171 1.91 -0.08 14.53
CA VAL A 171 0.73 0.58 15.09
C VAL A 171 0.28 -0.05 16.40
N ASN A 172 0.51 -1.36 16.56
CA ASN A 172 0.12 -2.15 17.74
C ASN A 172 1.33 -2.59 18.57
N THR A 173 2.24 -1.69 18.93
CA THR A 173 3.20 -2.03 19.99
C THR A 173 2.49 -1.87 21.33
N ASP A 174 2.31 -2.99 22.03
CA ASP A 174 1.93 -3.02 23.44
C ASP A 174 2.65 -1.91 24.20
N VAL A 175 1.88 -1.21 25.05
CA VAL A 175 2.26 -0.03 25.83
C VAL A 175 3.33 -0.38 26.89
N ASN A 176 4.45 -1.00 26.52
CA ASN A 176 5.51 -1.40 27.46
C ASN A 176 6.95 -1.17 27.00
N ASP A 177 7.20 -0.37 25.95
CA ASP A 177 8.57 0.07 25.63
C ASP A 177 8.75 1.58 25.84
N SER A 178 8.62 1.99 27.12
CA SER A 178 9.17 3.25 27.59
C SER A 178 10.68 3.05 27.80
N ASN A 179 11.45 3.36 26.76
CA ASN A 179 12.83 3.83 26.78
C ASN A 179 13.60 3.33 25.54
N LEU A 180 13.69 4.18 24.55
CA LEU A 180 14.91 4.25 23.72
C LEU A 180 14.87 5.53 22.87
N ASN A 181 15.36 6.62 23.49
CA ASN A 181 15.92 7.73 22.74
C ASN A 181 17.20 7.24 22.05
N ASN A 182 17.19 7.11 20.75
CA ASN A 182 18.40 7.24 19.94
C ASN A 182 18.04 7.77 18.56
N ASN A 183 18.30 9.04 18.38
CA ASN A 183 18.45 9.68 17.09
C ASN A 183 19.57 8.99 16.30
N ILE A 184 19.21 8.17 15.35
CA ILE A 184 20.12 7.71 14.30
C ILE A 184 19.73 8.44 13.02
N ASN A 185 20.61 9.35 12.64
CA ASN A 185 20.52 10.20 11.46
C ASN A 185 20.68 9.31 10.18
N ILE A 186 19.60 9.14 9.41
CA ILE A 186 19.52 8.23 8.25
C ILE A 186 20.11 8.88 6.98
N ASN A 187 20.90 9.94 7.13
CA ASN A 187 21.48 10.64 5.97
C ASN A 187 22.71 9.96 5.32
N ASN A 188 23.10 8.76 5.72
CA ASN A 188 24.35 8.16 5.24
C ASN A 188 24.23 6.87 4.42
N GLY A 189 23.08 6.57 3.81
CA GLY A 189 22.96 5.34 3.00
C GLY A 189 22.10 5.44 1.74
N ILE A 190 21.34 6.50 1.55
CA ILE A 190 20.40 6.62 0.41
C ILE A 190 20.60 7.92 -0.38
N SER A 191 21.58 8.77 -0.03
CA SER A 191 21.77 10.09 -0.66
C SER A 191 22.50 10.06 -2.01
N ASP A 192 22.99 8.93 -2.50
CA ASP A 192 23.80 8.89 -3.72
C ASP A 192 23.04 8.48 -4.99
N THR A 193 21.71 8.26 -4.94
CA THR A 193 20.94 7.91 -6.14
C THR A 193 20.04 9.05 -6.67
N ASN A 194 19.99 10.20 -6.01
CA ASN A 194 19.20 11.36 -6.47
C ASN A 194 19.94 12.29 -7.46
N GLU A 195 21.18 12.02 -7.85
CA GLU A 195 21.92 12.85 -8.82
C GLU A 195 21.84 12.36 -10.29
N LEU A 196 21.14 11.27 -10.59
CA LEU A 196 21.05 10.74 -11.96
C LEU A 196 19.77 11.10 -12.73
N VAL A 197 18.94 11.99 -12.21
CA VAL A 197 17.73 12.46 -12.93
C VAL A 197 17.71 13.99 -13.02
N ARG A 198 18.86 14.61 -13.33
CA ARG A 198 18.91 16.00 -13.83
C ARG A 198 20.00 16.11 -14.86
N ASN A 199 19.65 15.74 -16.09
CA ASN A 199 20.10 16.36 -17.34
C ASN A 199 19.19 15.92 -18.46
#